data_34f56515032b7c04f53e583f94f4bcbf
#
_entry.id   34f56515032b7c04f53e583f94f4bcbf
#
_cell.length_a   1.000
_cell.length_b   1.000
_cell.length_c   1.000
_cell.angle_alpha   90.00
_cell.angle_beta   90.00
_cell.angle_gamma   90.00
#
_symmetry.space_group_name_H-M   'P 1'
#
loop_
_entity.id
_entity.type
_entity.pdbx_description
1 polymer ?
#
loop_
_entity_poly.entity_id
_entity_poly.type
_entity_poly.pdbx_seq_one_letter_code
_entity_poly.pdbx_strand_id
1 'polypeptide(L)'
;MNLTTFKTHWFWVALALIVLVAFVQKKILPPKPSPVPAKREQPAPPAEKYTAAVSEPPAAQMALVPSGGKQLRPLPVLDDAVAMAFLRRFSNVAVGEHKKYGVPASVVLACAYVNSFAGQRPTAQQANNFFALPCSPTWEGRTASLDGRCYRRYERAWDSFRDFSLYLHNKDWLPEARKTCGSDWRKWASTLAARDLSDVAGFEAELRKVIEAYRLFELDGKG
;
A
#
# COMPACT_ATOMS: atom_id res chain seq x y z
N MET A 1 58.31 27.27 -27.94
CA MET A 1 57.28 26.62 -27.09
C MET A 1 57.37 25.12 -27.39
N ASN A 2 57.92 24.32 -26.45
CA ASN A 2 58.32 22.92 -26.70
C ASN A 2 57.12 21.98 -26.83
N LEU A 3 57.00 21.30 -27.97
CA LEU A 3 55.97 20.28 -28.26
C LEU A 3 55.98 19.08 -27.24
N THR A 4 57.05 18.86 -26.53
CA THR A 4 57.20 17.77 -25.58
C THR A 4 56.46 17.98 -24.28
N THR A 5 56.31 19.23 -23.79
CA THR A 5 55.54 19.56 -22.58
C THR A 5 54.03 19.46 -22.75
N PHE A 6 53.51 19.66 -23.97
CA PHE A 6 52.09 19.53 -24.30
C PHE A 6 51.58 18.08 -24.25
N LYS A 7 52.42 17.11 -24.65
CA LYS A 7 52.08 15.68 -24.64
C LYS A 7 51.98 15.09 -23.23
N THR A 8 52.82 15.56 -22.31
CA THR A 8 52.82 15.06 -20.91
C THR A 8 51.62 15.57 -20.11
N HIS A 9 51.18 16.82 -20.36
CA HIS A 9 49.99 17.36 -19.66
C HIS A 9 48.71 16.68 -20.13
N TRP A 10 48.59 16.35 -21.43
CA TRP A 10 47.39 15.71 -21.93
C TRP A 10 47.24 14.26 -21.46
N PHE A 11 48.33 13.57 -21.25
CA PHE A 11 48.33 12.23 -20.67
C PHE A 11 47.79 12.26 -19.23
N TRP A 12 48.22 13.23 -18.43
CA TRP A 12 47.75 13.37 -17.04
C TRP A 12 46.27 13.80 -16.97
N VAL A 13 45.80 14.64 -17.88
CA VAL A 13 44.40 15.02 -17.97
C VAL A 13 43.51 13.82 -18.37
N ALA A 14 43.97 13.03 -19.37
CA ALA A 14 43.25 11.83 -19.77
C ALA A 14 43.19 10.78 -18.63
N LEU A 15 44.30 10.60 -17.92
CA LEU A 15 44.36 9.69 -16.76
C LEU A 15 43.41 10.16 -15.63
N ALA A 16 43.37 11.45 -15.33
CA ALA A 16 42.48 12.01 -14.35
C ALA A 16 40.99 11.82 -14.74
N LEU A 17 40.65 11.97 -16.02
CA LEU A 17 39.30 11.72 -16.54
C LEU A 17 38.89 10.26 -16.42
N ILE A 18 39.80 9.32 -16.72
CA ILE A 18 39.53 7.88 -16.58
C ILE A 18 39.28 7.51 -15.12
N VAL A 19 40.10 8.05 -14.19
CA VAL A 19 39.93 7.83 -12.75
C VAL A 19 38.62 8.44 -12.26
N LEU A 20 38.25 9.63 -12.72
CA LEU A 20 36.98 10.29 -12.40
C LEU A 20 35.78 9.49 -12.89
N VAL A 21 35.83 8.98 -14.13
CA VAL A 21 34.77 8.13 -14.69
C VAL A 21 34.64 6.83 -13.90
N ALA A 22 35.75 6.19 -13.55
CA ALA A 22 35.73 4.97 -12.72
C ALA A 22 35.16 5.22 -11.32
N PHE A 23 35.45 6.40 -10.73
CA PHE A 23 34.94 6.78 -9.41
C PHE A 23 33.44 7.10 -9.44
N VAL A 24 32.98 7.76 -10.51
CA VAL A 24 31.55 8.07 -10.74
C VAL A 24 30.78 6.78 -11.01
N GLN A 25 31.31 5.87 -11.82
CA GLN A 25 30.66 4.57 -12.08
C GLN A 25 30.53 3.74 -10.79
N LYS A 26 31.52 3.76 -9.90
CA LYS A 26 31.47 3.05 -8.62
C LYS A 26 30.45 3.62 -7.63
N LYS A 27 30.11 4.92 -7.76
CA LYS A 27 29.06 5.56 -6.93
C LYS A 27 27.65 5.46 -7.51
N ILE A 28 27.51 5.27 -8.81
CA ILE A 28 26.21 5.30 -9.50
C ILE A 28 25.65 3.89 -9.76
N LEU A 29 26.53 2.87 -9.90
CA LEU A 29 26.04 1.51 -10.04
C LEU A 29 25.76 0.90 -8.65
N PRO A 30 24.53 0.42 -8.42
CA PRO A 30 24.24 -0.37 -7.22
C PRO A 30 25.10 -1.66 -7.25
N PRO A 31 25.56 -2.14 -6.07
CA PRO A 31 26.33 -3.38 -6.01
C PRO A 31 25.53 -4.53 -6.63
N LYS A 32 26.19 -5.32 -7.48
CA LYS A 32 25.62 -6.51 -8.09
C LYS A 32 25.03 -7.40 -6.99
N PRO A 33 23.76 -7.83 -7.10
CA PRO A 33 23.16 -8.66 -6.05
C PRO A 33 23.98 -9.95 -5.89
N SER A 34 24.40 -10.21 -4.67
CA SER A 34 25.06 -11.46 -4.30
C SER A 34 24.11 -12.63 -4.59
N PRO A 35 24.59 -13.78 -5.07
CA PRO A 35 23.75 -14.94 -5.26
C PRO A 35 23.11 -15.33 -3.93
N VAL A 36 21.77 -15.33 -3.90
CA VAL A 36 21.00 -15.77 -2.74
C VAL A 36 21.34 -17.25 -2.52
N PRO A 37 21.81 -17.65 -1.32
CA PRO A 37 22.03 -19.06 -1.04
C PRO A 37 20.70 -19.81 -1.19
N ALA A 38 20.73 -20.90 -1.94
CA ALA A 38 19.58 -21.77 -2.16
C ALA A 38 18.97 -22.14 -0.80
N LYS A 39 17.71 -21.74 -0.59
CA LYS A 39 16.95 -22.07 0.61
C LYS A 39 16.87 -23.60 0.67
N ARG A 40 17.53 -24.18 1.68
CA ARG A 40 17.43 -25.62 1.97
C ARG A 40 15.95 -25.91 2.23
N GLU A 41 15.33 -26.69 1.36
CA GLU A 41 13.95 -27.19 1.56
C GLU A 41 13.94 -27.97 2.87
N GLN A 42 13.21 -27.46 3.85
CA GLN A 42 12.82 -28.24 5.01
C GLN A 42 11.74 -29.21 4.56
N PRO A 43 11.86 -30.53 4.87
CA PRO A 43 10.80 -31.48 4.57
C PRO A 43 9.52 -31.05 5.28
N ALA A 44 8.41 -31.08 4.54
CA ALA A 44 7.09 -30.83 5.09
C ALA A 44 6.77 -31.79 6.23
N PRO A 45 6.15 -31.33 7.33
CA PRO A 45 5.70 -32.21 8.39
C PRO A 45 4.63 -33.19 7.84
N PRO A 46 4.56 -34.44 8.35
CA PRO A 46 3.59 -35.42 7.88
C PRO A 46 2.15 -34.93 8.08
N ALA A 47 1.32 -35.13 7.08
CA ALA A 47 -0.10 -34.82 7.14
C ALA A 47 -0.77 -35.65 8.22
N GLU A 48 -1.10 -35.07 9.37
CA GLU A 48 -2.02 -35.66 10.32
C GLU A 48 -3.42 -35.69 9.70
N LYS A 49 -3.95 -36.90 9.55
CA LYS A 49 -5.32 -37.13 9.14
C LYS A 49 -6.27 -36.65 10.23
N TYR A 50 -6.75 -35.42 10.07
CA TYR A 50 -7.86 -34.94 10.89
C TYR A 50 -9.15 -35.52 10.36
N THR A 51 -9.63 -36.61 10.99
CA THR A 51 -10.99 -37.11 10.82
C THR A 51 -11.92 -36.18 11.60
N ALA A 52 -12.35 -35.10 10.98
CA ALA A 52 -13.45 -34.29 11.50
C ALA A 52 -14.76 -35.03 11.21
N ALA A 53 -15.47 -35.39 12.25
CA ALA A 53 -16.85 -35.84 12.17
C ALA A 53 -17.68 -34.71 11.53
N VAL A 54 -18.19 -34.98 10.32
CA VAL A 54 -19.14 -34.12 9.64
C VAL A 54 -20.47 -34.26 10.35
N SER A 55 -20.80 -33.33 11.23
CA SER A 55 -22.18 -33.06 11.62
C SER A 55 -22.77 -32.13 10.58
N GLU A 56 -23.65 -32.61 9.73
CA GLU A 56 -24.45 -31.81 8.81
C GLU A 56 -25.22 -30.75 9.62
N PRO A 57 -25.08 -29.44 9.25
CA PRO A 57 -25.97 -28.44 9.80
C PRO A 57 -27.36 -28.60 9.17
N PRO A 58 -28.46 -28.38 9.94
CA PRO A 58 -29.82 -28.51 9.44
C PRO A 58 -30.04 -27.56 8.26
N ALA A 59 -30.78 -28.03 7.26
CA ALA A 59 -31.21 -27.28 6.08
C ALA A 59 -31.98 -26.03 6.52
N ALA A 60 -31.28 -24.92 6.75
CA ALA A 60 -31.86 -23.63 7.03
C ALA A 60 -31.89 -22.81 5.74
N GLN A 61 -33.10 -22.70 5.22
CA GLN A 61 -33.66 -21.61 4.46
C GLN A 61 -32.67 -20.88 3.52
N MET A 62 -32.71 -21.27 2.27
CA MET A 62 -32.25 -20.47 1.14
C MET A 62 -33.08 -19.18 1.09
N ALA A 63 -32.69 -18.21 1.94
CA ALA A 63 -33.16 -16.85 1.79
C ALA A 63 -32.64 -16.34 0.44
N LEU A 64 -33.56 -16.01 -0.45
CA LEU A 64 -33.27 -15.29 -1.70
C LEU A 64 -32.47 -14.03 -1.34
N VAL A 65 -31.17 -14.06 -1.57
CA VAL A 65 -30.30 -12.90 -1.44
C VAL A 65 -30.60 -12.00 -2.62
N PRO A 66 -31.07 -10.76 -2.41
CA PRO A 66 -31.32 -9.84 -3.52
C PRO A 66 -29.99 -9.58 -4.23
N SER A 67 -29.93 -9.91 -5.50
CA SER A 67 -28.85 -9.58 -6.42
C SER A 67 -28.66 -8.07 -6.48
N GLY A 68 -27.51 -7.52 -6.01
CA GLY A 68 -27.07 -6.20 -6.42
C GLY A 68 -26.66 -5.19 -5.35
N GLY A 69 -26.84 -5.45 -4.06
CA GLY A 69 -26.38 -4.55 -3.01
C GLY A 69 -24.91 -4.79 -2.64
N LYS A 70 -24.13 -3.72 -2.44
CA LYS A 70 -22.80 -3.80 -1.87
C LYS A 70 -22.88 -4.41 -0.47
N GLN A 71 -22.36 -5.61 -0.30
CA GLN A 71 -22.34 -6.25 1.02
C GLN A 71 -21.29 -5.56 1.90
N LEU A 72 -21.75 -4.85 2.92
CA LEU A 72 -20.88 -4.22 3.89
C LEU A 72 -20.32 -5.25 4.87
N ARG A 73 -19.03 -5.11 5.21
CA ARG A 73 -18.30 -5.99 6.12
C ARG A 73 -18.01 -5.25 7.42
N PRO A 74 -18.23 -5.84 8.60
CA PRO A 74 -17.76 -5.26 9.84
C PRO A 74 -16.22 -5.28 9.88
N LEU A 75 -15.61 -4.26 10.50
CA LEU A 75 -14.19 -4.30 10.83
C LEU A 75 -13.99 -5.34 11.94
N PRO A 76 -13.13 -6.35 11.77
CA PRO A 76 -12.85 -7.32 12.82
C PRO A 76 -12.13 -6.66 14.00
N VAL A 77 -12.26 -7.24 15.19
CA VAL A 77 -11.41 -6.87 16.33
C VAL A 77 -9.98 -7.33 16.01
N LEU A 78 -9.06 -6.39 16.00
CA LEU A 78 -7.66 -6.63 15.69
C LEU A 78 -6.82 -6.57 16.97
N ASP A 79 -5.81 -7.42 17.04
CA ASP A 79 -4.80 -7.38 18.09
C ASP A 79 -3.97 -6.08 17.98
N ASP A 80 -3.70 -5.42 19.12
CA ASP A 80 -2.96 -4.16 19.14
C ASP A 80 -1.52 -4.29 18.60
N ALA A 81 -0.88 -5.45 18.78
CA ALA A 81 0.44 -5.67 18.22
C ALA A 81 0.41 -5.70 16.68
N VAL A 82 -0.61 -6.31 16.11
CA VAL A 82 -0.86 -6.33 14.66
C VAL A 82 -1.14 -4.92 14.15
N ALA A 83 -2.02 -4.20 14.82
CA ALA A 83 -2.37 -2.83 14.51
C ALA A 83 -1.13 -1.92 14.51
N MET A 84 -0.35 -1.96 15.60
CA MET A 84 0.85 -1.15 15.77
C MET A 84 1.96 -1.51 14.77
N ALA A 85 2.13 -2.79 14.44
CA ALA A 85 3.08 -3.24 13.44
C ALA A 85 2.73 -2.69 12.05
N PHE A 86 1.44 -2.72 11.69
CA PHE A 86 0.94 -2.15 10.45
C PHE A 86 1.20 -0.64 10.38
N LEU A 87 0.79 0.09 11.41
CA LEU A 87 0.92 1.55 11.46
C LEU A 87 2.38 2.00 11.39
N ARG A 88 3.28 1.36 12.15
CA ARG A 88 4.73 1.63 12.09
C ARG A 88 5.31 1.37 10.70
N ARG A 89 4.89 0.29 10.06
CA ARG A 89 5.37 -0.08 8.72
C ARG A 89 5.02 0.96 7.66
N PHE A 90 3.82 1.53 7.72
CA PHE A 90 3.27 2.34 6.63
C PHE A 90 3.18 3.84 6.91
N SER A 91 3.47 4.31 8.13
CA SER A 91 3.39 5.73 8.49
C SER A 91 4.23 6.62 7.57
N ASN A 92 5.49 6.25 7.31
CA ASN A 92 6.37 7.02 6.42
C ASN A 92 5.89 7.02 4.95
N VAL A 93 5.25 5.94 4.51
CA VAL A 93 4.64 5.85 3.17
C VAL A 93 3.48 6.84 3.09
N ALA A 94 2.58 6.84 4.08
CA ALA A 94 1.44 7.76 4.12
C ALA A 94 1.88 9.23 4.18
N VAL A 95 2.92 9.56 4.96
CA VAL A 95 3.52 10.92 4.97
C VAL A 95 4.07 11.29 3.60
N GLY A 96 4.75 10.37 2.90
CA GLY A 96 5.25 10.59 1.55
C GLY A 96 4.14 10.84 0.52
N GLU A 97 3.01 10.13 0.65
CA GLU A 97 1.84 10.34 -0.20
C GLU A 97 1.12 11.67 0.12
N HIS A 98 1.02 12.02 1.41
CA HIS A 98 0.49 13.32 1.84
C HIS A 98 1.25 14.49 1.20
N LYS A 99 2.59 14.48 1.29
CA LYS A 99 3.45 15.53 0.69
C LYS A 99 3.20 15.71 -0.81
N LYS A 100 2.91 14.64 -1.53
CA LYS A 100 2.73 14.66 -2.98
C LYS A 100 1.32 15.00 -3.43
N TYR A 101 0.31 14.51 -2.70
CA TYR A 101 -1.08 14.54 -3.14
C TYR A 101 -2.02 15.32 -2.23
N GLY A 102 -1.54 15.81 -1.07
CA GLY A 102 -2.26 16.75 -0.21
C GLY A 102 -3.46 16.17 0.56
N VAL A 103 -3.65 14.83 0.56
CA VAL A 103 -4.59 14.17 1.48
C VAL A 103 -3.84 13.90 2.78
N PRO A 104 -4.39 14.21 3.99
CA PRO A 104 -3.69 14.01 5.24
C PRO A 104 -3.13 12.60 5.40
N ALA A 105 -1.90 12.49 5.93
CA ALA A 105 -1.23 11.21 6.15
C ALA A 105 -2.03 10.27 7.05
N SER A 106 -2.64 10.85 8.11
CA SER A 106 -3.55 10.16 9.02
C SER A 106 -4.69 9.48 8.28
N VAL A 107 -5.30 10.18 7.33
CA VAL A 107 -6.44 9.70 6.55
C VAL A 107 -6.02 8.60 5.57
N VAL A 108 -4.91 8.79 4.85
CA VAL A 108 -4.37 7.77 3.93
C VAL A 108 -4.05 6.49 4.69
N LEU A 109 -3.38 6.60 5.84
CA LEU A 109 -3.00 5.45 6.66
C LEU A 109 -4.21 4.73 7.26
N ALA A 110 -5.20 5.50 7.76
CA ALA A 110 -6.44 4.93 8.30
C ALA A 110 -7.26 4.23 7.20
N CYS A 111 -7.35 4.81 5.99
CA CYS A 111 -7.99 4.14 4.85
C CYS A 111 -7.33 2.80 4.53
N ALA A 112 -5.99 2.75 4.50
CA ALA A 112 -5.26 1.50 4.29
C ALA A 112 -5.53 0.48 5.41
N TYR A 113 -5.50 0.93 6.67
CA TYR A 113 -5.76 0.11 7.84
C TYR A 113 -7.15 -0.52 7.78
N VAL A 114 -8.19 0.29 7.60
CA VAL A 114 -9.60 -0.14 7.61
C VAL A 114 -9.89 -1.06 6.41
N ASN A 115 -9.48 -0.69 5.20
CA ASN A 115 -9.76 -1.48 4.00
C ASN A 115 -8.99 -2.81 3.94
N SER A 116 -7.85 -2.92 4.62
CA SER A 116 -7.03 -4.13 4.66
C SER A 116 -7.12 -4.93 5.95
N PHE A 117 -7.91 -4.44 6.95
CA PHE A 117 -7.93 -5.00 8.30
C PHE A 117 -6.51 -5.09 8.89
N ALA A 118 -5.80 -3.95 8.88
CA ALA A 118 -4.37 -3.86 9.21
C ALA A 118 -3.50 -4.90 8.47
N GLY A 119 -3.81 -5.14 7.19
CA GLY A 119 -3.10 -6.08 6.35
C GLY A 119 -3.54 -7.55 6.46
N GLN A 120 -4.56 -7.86 7.27
CA GLN A 120 -5.06 -9.22 7.45
C GLN A 120 -6.01 -9.68 6.33
N ARG A 121 -6.55 -8.75 5.56
CA ARG A 121 -7.49 -9.08 4.48
C ARG A 121 -6.78 -9.79 3.31
N PRO A 122 -7.43 -10.77 2.64
CA PRO A 122 -6.85 -11.45 1.47
C PRO A 122 -6.35 -10.50 0.38
N THR A 123 -7.03 -9.37 0.15
CA THR A 123 -6.59 -8.35 -0.82
C THR A 123 -5.20 -7.79 -0.50
N ALA A 124 -4.87 -7.59 0.77
CA ALA A 124 -3.55 -7.13 1.20
C ALA A 124 -2.52 -8.27 1.14
N GLN A 125 -2.88 -9.48 1.61
CA GLN A 125 -1.95 -10.60 1.72
C GLN A 125 -1.57 -11.21 0.37
N GLN A 126 -2.55 -11.36 -0.54
CA GLN A 126 -2.36 -12.05 -1.81
C GLN A 126 -2.11 -11.10 -2.99
N ALA A 127 -2.56 -9.84 -2.87
CA ALA A 127 -2.48 -8.88 -3.96
C ALA A 127 -1.69 -7.60 -3.60
N ASN A 128 -1.15 -7.47 -2.40
CA ASN A 128 -0.55 -6.23 -1.88
C ASN A 128 -1.49 -5.00 -2.02
N ASN A 129 -2.81 -5.23 -2.03
CA ASN A 129 -3.83 -4.21 -2.23
C ASN A 129 -4.44 -3.81 -0.88
N PHE A 130 -3.89 -2.78 -0.27
CA PHE A 130 -4.25 -2.33 1.08
C PHE A 130 -5.49 -1.44 1.10
N PHE A 131 -5.99 -1.03 -0.04
CA PHE A 131 -7.20 -0.20 -0.16
C PHE A 131 -8.37 -0.96 -0.78
N ALA A 132 -8.21 -2.25 -1.04
CA ALA A 132 -9.18 -3.10 -1.72
C ALA A 132 -9.69 -2.50 -3.05
N LEU A 133 -8.80 -1.83 -3.80
CA LEU A 133 -9.15 -1.21 -5.07
C LEU A 133 -9.57 -2.27 -6.09
N PRO A 134 -10.79 -2.18 -6.66
CA PRO A 134 -11.23 -3.10 -7.67
C PRO A 134 -10.52 -2.85 -9.01
N CYS A 135 -10.59 -3.82 -9.89
CA CYS A 135 -10.24 -3.62 -11.29
C CYS A 135 -11.17 -2.55 -11.91
N SER A 136 -10.67 -1.87 -12.92
CA SER A 136 -11.47 -1.00 -13.78
C SER A 136 -11.15 -1.30 -15.24
N PRO A 137 -12.00 -0.93 -16.19
CA PRO A 137 -11.72 -1.10 -17.62
C PRO A 137 -10.41 -0.45 -18.08
N THR A 138 -9.98 0.60 -17.36
CA THR A 138 -8.73 1.35 -17.65
C THR A 138 -7.52 0.82 -16.86
N TRP A 139 -7.66 -0.26 -16.07
CA TRP A 139 -6.56 -0.83 -15.32
C TRP A 139 -5.75 -1.80 -16.19
N GLU A 140 -4.53 -1.46 -16.52
CA GLU A 140 -3.60 -2.26 -17.35
C GLU A 140 -2.63 -3.12 -16.50
N GLY A 141 -2.65 -2.97 -15.17
CA GLY A 141 -1.79 -3.71 -14.26
C GLY A 141 -2.27 -5.13 -13.99
N ARG A 142 -1.51 -5.87 -13.17
CA ARG A 142 -1.88 -7.23 -12.73
C ARG A 142 -3.16 -7.22 -11.91
N THR A 143 -3.90 -8.32 -11.97
CA THR A 143 -5.14 -8.52 -11.24
C THR A 143 -5.10 -9.75 -10.35
N ALA A 144 -6.00 -9.80 -9.36
CA ALA A 144 -6.25 -10.96 -8.53
C ALA A 144 -7.77 -11.16 -8.42
N SER A 145 -8.24 -12.39 -8.59
CA SER A 145 -9.63 -12.75 -8.33
C SER A 145 -9.74 -13.28 -6.91
N LEU A 146 -10.48 -12.58 -6.05
CA LEU A 146 -10.67 -12.92 -4.64
C LEU A 146 -12.17 -12.82 -4.31
N ASP A 147 -12.75 -13.86 -3.75
CA ASP A 147 -14.19 -13.93 -3.41
C ASP A 147 -15.10 -13.57 -4.61
N GLY A 148 -14.73 -14.04 -5.81
CA GLY A 148 -15.48 -13.76 -7.05
C GLY A 148 -15.40 -12.33 -7.57
N ARG A 149 -14.54 -11.48 -7.00
CA ARG A 149 -14.33 -10.07 -7.41
C ARG A 149 -12.93 -9.88 -7.94
N CYS A 150 -12.79 -8.98 -8.94
CA CYS A 150 -11.50 -8.59 -9.48
C CYS A 150 -10.93 -7.43 -8.67
N TYR A 151 -9.67 -7.60 -8.23
CA TYR A 151 -8.90 -6.57 -7.53
C TYR A 151 -7.58 -6.28 -8.26
N ARG A 152 -7.11 -5.03 -8.13
CA ARG A 152 -5.77 -4.66 -8.59
C ARG A 152 -4.74 -5.41 -7.77
N ARG A 153 -3.68 -5.89 -8.42
CA ARG A 153 -2.57 -6.57 -7.77
C ARG A 153 -1.28 -5.79 -7.96
N TYR A 154 -0.53 -5.61 -6.89
CA TYR A 154 0.73 -4.86 -6.88
C TYR A 154 1.90 -5.77 -6.56
N GLU A 155 3.10 -5.39 -7.00
CA GLU A 155 4.33 -6.10 -6.66
C GLU A 155 4.74 -5.82 -5.22
N ARG A 156 4.53 -4.59 -4.77
CA ARG A 156 4.91 -4.12 -3.44
C ARG A 156 3.73 -3.41 -2.77
N ALA A 157 3.70 -3.48 -1.44
CA ALA A 157 2.66 -2.86 -0.63
C ALA A 157 2.51 -1.34 -0.90
N TRP A 158 3.62 -0.61 -1.02
CA TRP A 158 3.59 0.84 -1.24
C TRP A 158 3.11 1.24 -2.64
N ASP A 159 3.16 0.34 -3.64
CA ASP A 159 2.58 0.62 -4.96
C ASP A 159 1.06 0.78 -4.86
N SER A 160 0.40 0.07 -3.92
CA SER A 160 -1.03 0.27 -3.66
C SER A 160 -1.32 1.62 -2.99
N PHE A 161 -0.42 2.13 -2.13
CA PHE A 161 -0.55 3.48 -1.56
C PHE A 161 -0.44 4.55 -2.63
N ARG A 162 0.53 4.39 -3.54
CA ARG A 162 0.71 5.29 -4.67
C ARG A 162 -0.51 5.26 -5.59
N ASP A 163 -1.00 4.08 -5.93
CA ASP A 163 -2.16 3.95 -6.82
C ASP A 163 -3.44 4.51 -6.18
N PHE A 164 -3.64 4.33 -4.87
CA PHE A 164 -4.74 4.96 -4.16
C PHE A 164 -4.65 6.49 -4.20
N SER A 165 -3.47 7.05 -3.99
CA SER A 165 -3.27 8.50 -4.07
C SER A 165 -3.54 9.03 -5.47
N LEU A 166 -3.10 8.32 -6.52
CA LEU A 166 -3.41 8.64 -7.92
C LEU A 166 -4.90 8.46 -8.22
N TYR A 167 -5.51 7.40 -7.70
CA TYR A 167 -6.95 7.16 -7.84
C TYR A 167 -7.76 8.34 -7.28
N LEU A 168 -7.40 8.86 -6.11
CA LEU A 168 -8.02 10.05 -5.55
C LEU A 168 -7.69 11.30 -6.37
N HIS A 169 -6.41 11.45 -6.79
CA HIS A 169 -5.93 12.62 -7.54
C HIS A 169 -6.72 12.84 -8.84
N ASN A 170 -7.12 11.77 -9.48
CA ASN A 170 -7.88 11.78 -10.74
C ASN A 170 -9.40 11.95 -10.54
N LYS A 171 -9.86 12.28 -9.32
CA LYS A 171 -11.28 12.54 -9.05
C LYS A 171 -11.61 14.03 -9.16
N ASP A 172 -12.64 14.36 -9.93
CA ASP A 172 -13.08 15.74 -10.17
C ASP A 172 -13.43 16.50 -8.89
N TRP A 173 -13.85 15.79 -7.84
CA TRP A 173 -14.20 16.38 -6.55
C TRP A 173 -12.99 16.66 -5.65
N LEU A 174 -11.81 16.14 -5.94
CA LEU A 174 -10.64 16.26 -5.04
C LEU A 174 -10.13 17.70 -4.89
N PRO A 175 -10.06 18.54 -5.93
CA PRO A 175 -9.66 19.94 -5.79
C PRO A 175 -10.54 20.72 -4.81
N GLU A 176 -11.86 20.51 -4.87
CA GLU A 176 -12.80 21.16 -3.96
C GLU A 176 -12.68 20.59 -2.53
N ALA A 177 -12.49 19.27 -2.39
CA ALA A 177 -12.26 18.65 -1.09
C ALA A 177 -11.00 19.21 -0.40
N ARG A 178 -9.93 19.47 -1.15
CA ARG A 178 -8.71 20.10 -0.60
C ARG A 178 -8.96 21.49 -0.05
N LYS A 179 -9.81 22.29 -0.72
CA LYS A 179 -10.17 23.64 -0.25
C LYS A 179 -11.03 23.58 1.01
N THR A 180 -12.05 22.71 1.02
CA THR A 180 -13.03 22.64 2.10
C THR A 180 -12.54 21.91 3.33
N CYS A 181 -11.74 20.86 3.15
CA CYS A 181 -11.21 20.08 4.25
C CYS A 181 -9.90 20.65 4.80
N GLY A 182 -9.05 21.24 3.94
CA GLY A 182 -7.72 21.73 4.35
C GLY A 182 -6.93 20.64 5.08
N SER A 183 -6.45 20.95 6.29
CA SER A 183 -5.76 20.00 7.18
C SER A 183 -6.70 19.25 8.14
N ASP A 184 -8.00 19.50 8.08
CA ASP A 184 -8.98 18.86 8.98
C ASP A 184 -9.26 17.42 8.54
N TRP A 185 -8.58 16.47 9.17
CA TRP A 185 -8.73 15.05 8.90
C TRP A 185 -10.17 14.53 9.15
N ARG A 186 -10.95 15.17 10.03
CA ARG A 186 -12.35 14.78 10.29
C ARG A 186 -13.24 15.06 9.10
N LYS A 187 -13.06 16.23 8.47
CA LYS A 187 -13.76 16.57 7.23
C LYS A 187 -13.35 15.64 6.10
N TRP A 188 -12.07 15.28 6.01
CA TRP A 188 -11.59 14.30 5.06
C TRP A 188 -12.22 12.92 5.26
N ALA A 189 -12.32 12.44 6.51
CA ALA A 189 -12.96 11.16 6.81
C ALA A 189 -14.41 11.12 6.32
N SER A 190 -15.21 12.17 6.63
CA SER A 190 -16.59 12.29 6.13
C SER A 190 -16.64 12.37 4.61
N THR A 191 -15.75 13.17 3.99
CA THR A 191 -15.70 13.33 2.53
C THR A 191 -15.42 12.01 1.82
N LEU A 192 -14.45 11.23 2.32
CA LEU A 192 -14.10 9.94 1.71
C LEU A 192 -15.19 8.89 1.94
N ALA A 193 -15.83 8.88 3.10
CA ALA A 193 -16.94 7.97 3.39
C ALA A 193 -18.14 8.18 2.46
N ALA A 194 -18.43 9.44 2.11
CA ALA A 194 -19.48 9.78 1.16
C ALA A 194 -19.18 9.37 -0.30
N ARG A 195 -17.96 8.85 -0.59
CA ARG A 195 -17.50 8.53 -1.96
C ARG A 195 -17.39 7.04 -2.26
N ASP A 196 -17.99 6.20 -1.43
CA ASP A 196 -18.07 4.75 -1.64
C ASP A 196 -16.70 4.05 -1.82
N LEU A 197 -15.69 4.53 -1.05
CA LEU A 197 -14.30 4.07 -1.15
C LEU A 197 -14.01 2.81 -0.32
N SER A 198 -15.02 2.24 0.35
CA SER A 198 -14.85 1.07 1.21
C SER A 198 -16.09 0.19 1.20
N ASP A 199 -15.91 -1.10 1.39
CA ASP A 199 -16.97 -2.05 1.70
C ASP A 199 -17.08 -2.35 3.21
N VAL A 200 -16.40 -1.55 4.05
CA VAL A 200 -16.48 -1.66 5.51
C VAL A 200 -17.68 -0.89 6.04
N ALA A 201 -18.48 -1.54 6.88
CA ALA A 201 -19.62 -0.92 7.54
C ALA A 201 -19.16 0.21 8.46
N GLY A 202 -19.88 1.35 8.43
CA GLY A 202 -19.52 2.50 9.25
C GLY A 202 -18.14 3.10 8.94
N PHE A 203 -17.71 3.07 7.69
CA PHE A 203 -16.36 3.45 7.27
C PHE A 203 -15.86 4.78 7.87
N GLU A 204 -16.71 5.82 7.92
CA GLU A 204 -16.34 7.09 8.56
C GLU A 204 -16.01 6.92 10.04
N ALA A 205 -16.87 6.22 10.79
CA ALA A 205 -16.69 5.97 12.20
C ALA A 205 -15.41 5.16 12.48
N GLU A 206 -15.12 4.16 11.64
CA GLU A 206 -13.90 3.35 11.78
C GLU A 206 -12.65 4.17 11.44
N LEU A 207 -12.68 5.05 10.42
CA LEU A 207 -11.57 5.97 10.16
C LEU A 207 -11.29 6.87 11.37
N ARG A 208 -12.33 7.52 11.92
CA ARG A 208 -12.22 8.40 13.08
C ARG A 208 -11.65 7.66 14.29
N LYS A 209 -12.20 6.49 14.59
CA LYS A 209 -11.76 5.63 15.70
C LYS A 209 -10.26 5.28 15.57
N VAL A 210 -9.81 4.82 14.40
CA VAL A 210 -8.40 4.46 14.17
C VAL A 210 -7.50 5.69 14.27
N ILE A 211 -7.88 6.82 13.67
CA ILE A 211 -7.08 8.05 13.73
C ILE A 211 -6.93 8.55 15.17
N GLU A 212 -8.00 8.52 15.96
CA GLU A 212 -7.99 8.99 17.34
C GLU A 212 -7.27 8.01 18.27
N ALA A 213 -7.58 6.71 18.20
CA ALA A 213 -6.98 5.68 19.07
C ALA A 213 -5.45 5.63 18.95
N TYR A 214 -4.93 5.77 17.75
CA TYR A 214 -3.49 5.70 17.49
C TYR A 214 -2.84 7.07 17.24
N ARG A 215 -3.58 8.17 17.48
CA ARG A 215 -3.12 9.55 17.33
C ARG A 215 -2.47 9.83 15.96
N LEU A 216 -3.02 9.24 14.89
CA LEU A 216 -2.42 9.33 13.56
C LEU A 216 -2.35 10.76 13.02
N PHE A 217 -3.18 11.68 13.52
CA PHE A 217 -3.16 13.11 13.17
C PHE A 217 -1.80 13.78 13.44
N GLU A 218 -0.96 13.22 14.31
CA GLU A 218 0.41 13.69 14.52
C GLU A 218 1.32 13.51 13.30
N LEU A 219 0.94 12.65 12.35
CA LEU A 219 1.65 12.45 11.11
C LEU A 219 1.44 13.59 10.12
N ASP A 220 0.30 14.30 10.22
CA ASP A 220 -0.08 15.34 9.27
C ASP A 220 0.83 16.56 9.35
N GLY A 221 1.41 16.85 10.53
CA GLY A 221 2.42 17.89 10.71
C GLY A 221 3.82 17.54 10.20
N LYS A 222 4.06 16.32 9.70
CA LYS A 222 5.35 15.88 9.16
C LYS A 222 5.41 16.00 7.62
N GLY A 223 4.35 16.55 7.05
CA GLY A 223 4.15 16.73 5.60
C GLY A 223 4.90 17.90 4.98
#